data_c5111e599e17b1437464e974658e60dc
#
_entry.id   c5111e599e17b1437464e974658e60dc
#
_cell.length_a   1.000
_cell.length_b   1.000
_cell.length_c   1.000
_cell.angle_alpha   90.00
_cell.angle_beta   90.00
_cell.angle_gamma   90.00
#
_symmetry.space_group_name_H-M   'P 1'
#
loop_
_entity.id
_entity.type
_entity.pdbx_description
1 polymer ?
#
loop_
_entity_poly.entity_id
_entity_poly.type
_entity_poly.pdbx_seq_one_letter_code
_entity_poly.pdbx_strand_id
1 'polypeptide(L)'
;MNKKKKETAYYHLPGLFEFYELYRKFLALFYEHREYFYDWCEIGSIYGAPADCLWGGGRAGFGEDHAQDVLALMQKYGISARLTFSNSLLREEHLSDKKCNALCALFENGMQDQDFSIGEEKEKSDQNLGRRQEKGLLEPELIKKQENGVIVHSDLLVEYLKRNYPKLYLVSSTTKVLTDFDALIEEVNRKDFRYVVPDFRLNKAFDRLAGMTEEQKDKVEFLVNECCYIGCTDRKKCYEAVSRKNLGERTQHICNAPEAGSGYLFSKAMKNPSFIGIEEIKNKYLPMGFSNFKIEGRSLGSALVLEFLLYYMTKPEYQLRVREEIYLDNMLDLF
;
A
#
# COMPACT_ATOMS: atom_id res chain seq x y z
N MET A 1 -11.23 -32.29 0.50
CA MET A 1 -11.54 -31.00 1.14
C MET A 1 -11.89 -30.00 0.04
N ASN A 2 -13.10 -29.44 0.05
CA ASN A 2 -13.47 -28.38 -0.89
C ASN A 2 -12.63 -27.13 -0.56
N LYS A 3 -11.72 -26.77 -1.45
CA LYS A 3 -10.96 -25.51 -1.34
C LYS A 3 -11.97 -24.36 -1.39
N LYS A 4 -11.98 -23.51 -0.38
CA LYS A 4 -12.85 -22.33 -0.34
C LYS A 4 -12.29 -21.32 -1.32
N LYS A 5 -12.92 -21.22 -2.49
CA LYS A 5 -12.59 -20.24 -3.53
C LYS A 5 -12.81 -18.83 -2.96
N LYS A 6 -11.83 -17.93 -3.14
CA LYS A 6 -12.00 -16.50 -2.85
C LYS A 6 -12.71 -15.85 -4.04
N GLU A 7 -13.57 -14.89 -3.75
CA GLU A 7 -14.32 -14.17 -4.78
C GLU A 7 -13.86 -12.72 -4.91
N THR A 8 -13.19 -12.18 -3.88
CA THR A 8 -12.76 -10.79 -3.81
C THR A 8 -11.24 -10.67 -3.75
N ALA A 9 -10.68 -9.81 -4.59
CA ALA A 9 -9.30 -9.36 -4.53
C ALA A 9 -9.21 -8.05 -3.74
N TYR A 10 -8.41 -8.04 -2.68
CA TYR A 10 -8.10 -6.86 -1.89
C TYR A 10 -6.80 -6.24 -2.37
N TYR A 11 -6.87 -5.03 -2.91
CA TYR A 11 -5.71 -4.29 -3.36
C TYR A 11 -5.14 -3.41 -2.25
N HIS A 12 -3.82 -3.47 -2.06
CA HIS A 12 -3.07 -2.62 -1.14
C HIS A 12 -2.30 -1.59 -1.95
N LEU A 13 -2.69 -0.32 -1.81
CA LEU A 13 -2.30 0.77 -2.72
C LEU A 13 -1.13 1.58 -2.16
N PRO A 14 -0.21 2.09 -3.02
CA PRO A 14 0.98 2.80 -2.58
C PRO A 14 0.75 4.30 -2.34
N GLY A 15 1.63 4.94 -1.57
CA GLY A 15 1.76 6.41 -1.53
C GLY A 15 0.77 7.12 -0.63
N LEU A 16 0.51 6.56 0.58
CA LEU A 16 -0.42 7.09 1.59
C LEU A 16 -0.26 8.61 1.85
N PHE A 17 0.97 9.11 1.90
CA PHE A 17 1.27 10.53 2.10
C PHE A 17 1.62 11.25 0.79
N GLU A 18 2.08 10.50 -0.20
CA GLU A 18 2.63 11.00 -1.46
C GLU A 18 1.53 11.36 -2.46
N PHE A 19 0.39 10.64 -2.43
CA PHE A 19 -0.67 10.75 -3.44
C PHE A 19 -2.02 11.11 -2.81
N TYR A 20 -2.01 12.00 -1.81
CA TYR A 20 -3.24 12.41 -1.11
C TYR A 20 -4.33 12.90 -2.06
N GLU A 21 -4.00 13.84 -2.97
CA GLU A 21 -4.96 14.40 -3.92
C GLU A 21 -5.50 13.36 -4.90
N LEU A 22 -4.65 12.44 -5.38
CA LEU A 22 -5.12 11.33 -6.19
C LEU A 22 -6.16 10.49 -5.45
N TYR A 23 -5.87 10.13 -4.18
CA TYR A 23 -6.78 9.29 -3.41
C TYR A 23 -8.05 10.01 -2.98
N ARG A 24 -7.99 11.31 -2.70
CA ARG A 24 -9.18 12.12 -2.42
C ARG A 24 -10.21 12.02 -3.56
N LYS A 25 -9.76 12.03 -4.80
CA LYS A 25 -10.61 11.92 -6.00
C LYS A 25 -10.94 10.46 -6.34
N PHE A 26 -9.94 9.59 -6.37
CA PHE A 26 -10.14 8.18 -6.73
C PHE A 26 -11.08 7.45 -5.78
N LEU A 27 -10.97 7.68 -4.47
CA LEU A 27 -11.86 7.05 -3.49
C LEU A 27 -13.30 7.54 -3.63
N ALA A 28 -13.52 8.84 -3.87
CA ALA A 28 -14.85 9.36 -4.15
C ALA A 28 -15.47 8.63 -5.34
N LEU A 29 -14.77 8.56 -6.48
CA LEU A 29 -15.26 7.83 -7.66
C LEU A 29 -15.47 6.33 -7.37
N PHE A 30 -14.56 5.68 -6.64
CA PHE A 30 -14.67 4.25 -6.36
C PHE A 30 -15.92 3.90 -5.55
N TYR A 31 -16.33 4.76 -4.62
CA TYR A 31 -17.51 4.51 -3.79
C TYR A 31 -18.81 5.07 -4.37
N GLU A 32 -18.75 6.18 -5.10
CA GLU A 32 -19.94 6.82 -5.72
C GLU A 32 -20.32 6.15 -7.03
N HIS A 33 -19.35 5.64 -7.80
CA HIS A 33 -19.51 5.04 -9.13
C HIS A 33 -18.97 3.61 -9.16
N ARG A 34 -19.49 2.76 -8.26
CA ARG A 34 -19.03 1.38 -8.14
C ARG A 34 -19.17 0.57 -9.42
N GLU A 35 -20.12 0.95 -10.29
CA GLU A 35 -20.33 0.37 -11.62
C GLU A 35 -19.12 0.51 -12.57
N TYR A 36 -18.24 1.49 -12.35
CA TYR A 36 -17.02 1.68 -13.16
C TYR A 36 -15.94 0.63 -12.85
N PHE A 37 -16.03 -0.01 -11.69
CA PHE A 37 -15.00 -0.90 -11.16
C PHE A 37 -15.44 -2.36 -11.20
N TYR A 38 -14.47 -3.28 -11.18
CA TYR A 38 -14.78 -4.70 -11.11
C TYR A 38 -15.45 -5.06 -9.78
N ASP A 39 -16.53 -5.85 -9.85
CA ASP A 39 -17.32 -6.24 -8.66
C ASP A 39 -16.53 -7.12 -7.69
N TRP A 40 -15.49 -7.78 -8.18
CA TRP A 40 -14.61 -8.66 -7.42
C TRP A 40 -13.38 -7.96 -6.85
N CYS A 41 -13.22 -6.64 -6.97
CA CYS A 41 -12.10 -5.91 -6.40
C CYS A 41 -12.52 -4.97 -5.26
N GLU A 42 -11.67 -4.89 -4.22
CA GLU A 42 -11.84 -4.01 -3.07
C GLU A 42 -10.51 -3.37 -2.70
N ILE A 43 -10.57 -2.23 -1.99
CA ILE A 43 -9.37 -1.58 -1.44
C ILE A 43 -9.14 -2.12 -0.04
N GLY A 44 -8.08 -2.90 0.15
CA GLY A 44 -7.72 -3.48 1.44
C GLY A 44 -6.98 -2.51 2.35
N SER A 45 -6.11 -1.67 1.79
CA SER A 45 -5.38 -0.62 2.52
C SER A 45 -4.68 0.34 1.59
N ILE A 46 -4.28 1.50 2.12
CA ILE A 46 -3.30 2.38 1.47
C ILE A 46 -2.07 2.47 2.37
N TYR A 47 -0.86 2.37 1.79
CA TYR A 47 0.37 2.30 2.54
C TYR A 47 1.40 3.35 2.10
N GLY A 48 2.21 3.82 3.06
CA GLY A 48 3.28 4.79 2.81
C GLY A 48 4.00 5.20 4.08
N ALA A 49 4.97 6.06 3.93
CA ALA A 49 5.63 6.76 5.04
C ALA A 49 5.85 8.20 4.62
N PRO A 50 5.77 9.16 5.55
CA PRO A 50 6.17 10.54 5.29
C PRO A 50 7.64 10.63 4.86
N ALA A 51 8.01 11.73 4.20
CA ALA A 51 9.42 12.05 3.98
C ALA A 51 10.16 12.14 5.32
N ASP A 52 11.47 11.89 5.28
CA ASP A 52 12.37 12.00 6.43
C ASP A 52 11.97 11.15 7.65
N CYS A 53 11.29 10.03 7.44
CA CYS A 53 10.94 9.09 8.49
C CYS A 53 12.12 8.14 8.76
N LEU A 54 12.70 8.20 9.96
CA LEU A 54 13.88 7.42 10.35
C LEU A 54 13.63 5.91 10.27
N TRP A 55 12.41 5.44 10.61
CA TRP A 55 12.02 4.04 10.50
C TRP A 55 11.63 3.65 9.06
N GLY A 56 11.55 4.61 8.15
CA GLY A 56 11.25 4.37 6.74
C GLY A 56 12.28 3.48 6.06
N GLY A 57 11.85 2.75 5.04
CA GLY A 57 12.71 1.87 4.23
C GLY A 57 12.03 1.54 2.91
N GLY A 58 12.67 0.70 2.11
CA GLY A 58 12.17 0.35 0.80
C GLY A 58 12.48 1.44 -0.22
N ARG A 59 11.49 2.19 -0.69
CA ARG A 59 11.69 3.38 -1.54
C ARG A 59 11.56 4.64 -0.69
N ALA A 60 12.32 5.68 -1.05
CA ALA A 60 12.19 6.98 -0.41
C ALA A 60 10.76 7.51 -0.61
N GLY A 61 10.13 7.97 0.45
CA GLY A 61 8.86 8.68 0.38
C GLY A 61 9.10 10.13 -0.04
N PHE A 62 8.18 10.67 -0.82
CA PHE A 62 8.03 12.09 -1.04
C PHE A 62 6.63 12.44 -0.54
N GLY A 63 6.42 13.63 -0.03
CA GLY A 63 5.11 14.08 0.41
C GLY A 63 5.18 14.97 1.63
N GLU A 64 4.17 15.78 1.79
CA GLU A 64 4.01 16.66 2.93
C GLU A 64 3.45 15.89 4.13
N ASP A 65 3.75 16.38 5.35
CA ASP A 65 3.36 15.72 6.60
C ASP A 65 1.92 16.06 7.01
N HIS A 66 0.94 15.74 6.17
CA HIS A 66 -0.50 15.90 6.47
C HIS A 66 -1.09 14.60 7.07
N ALA A 67 -0.47 14.08 8.13
CA ALA A 67 -0.84 12.79 8.70
C ALA A 67 -2.30 12.74 9.20
N GLN A 68 -2.83 13.85 9.71
CA GLN A 68 -4.21 13.96 10.17
C GLN A 68 -5.19 13.93 8.99
N ASP A 69 -4.94 14.71 7.93
CA ASP A 69 -5.79 14.75 6.75
C ASP A 69 -5.84 13.40 6.04
N VAL A 70 -4.65 12.76 5.92
CA VAL A 70 -4.53 11.40 5.37
C VAL A 70 -5.35 10.41 6.19
N LEU A 71 -5.24 10.46 7.51
CA LEU A 71 -5.97 9.55 8.39
C LEU A 71 -7.48 9.81 8.34
N ALA A 72 -7.92 11.08 8.30
CA ALA A 72 -9.31 11.47 8.15
C ALA A 72 -9.91 10.92 6.83
N LEU A 73 -9.17 11.04 5.73
CA LEU A 73 -9.57 10.48 4.44
C LEU A 73 -9.74 8.96 4.52
N MET A 74 -8.80 8.24 5.15
CA MET A 74 -8.90 6.78 5.31
C MET A 74 -10.10 6.40 6.18
N GLN A 75 -10.35 7.11 7.26
CA GLN A 75 -11.50 6.88 8.14
C GLN A 75 -12.83 7.14 7.44
N LYS A 76 -12.92 8.22 6.64
CA LYS A 76 -14.12 8.55 5.85
C LYS A 76 -14.59 7.39 4.98
N TYR A 77 -13.66 6.62 4.40
CA TYR A 77 -13.96 5.49 3.52
C TYR A 77 -13.77 4.11 4.17
N GLY A 78 -13.48 4.04 5.47
CA GLY A 78 -13.28 2.78 6.18
C GLY A 78 -12.09 1.98 5.67
N ILE A 79 -11.03 2.65 5.17
CA ILE A 79 -9.85 2.02 4.59
C ILE A 79 -8.72 1.98 5.61
N SER A 80 -8.05 0.83 5.73
CA SER A 80 -6.86 0.67 6.57
C SER A 80 -5.69 1.49 6.05
N ALA A 81 -5.10 2.32 6.89
CA ALA A 81 -3.84 3.00 6.62
C ALA A 81 -2.65 2.19 7.17
N ARG A 82 -1.57 2.06 6.38
CA ARG A 82 -0.37 1.32 6.78
C ARG A 82 0.87 2.19 6.71
N LEU A 83 1.51 2.42 7.85
CA LEU A 83 2.82 3.07 7.91
C LEU A 83 3.90 2.13 7.36
N THR A 84 4.81 2.62 6.53
CA THR A 84 5.91 1.80 5.99
C THR A 84 7.19 2.08 6.76
N PHE A 85 7.42 1.29 7.81
CA PHE A 85 8.56 1.38 8.72
C PHE A 85 9.51 0.19 8.50
N SER A 86 9.99 0.07 7.26
CA SER A 86 10.77 -1.08 6.80
C SER A 86 12.28 -0.83 6.73
N ASN A 87 12.81 0.07 7.56
CA ASN A 87 14.24 0.25 7.72
C ASN A 87 14.86 -1.03 8.30
N SER A 88 15.87 -1.58 7.61
CA SER A 88 16.51 -2.85 7.96
C SER A 88 17.67 -2.69 8.95
N LEU A 89 18.08 -1.46 9.26
CA LEU A 89 19.31 -1.15 10.02
C LEU A 89 19.02 -0.44 11.34
N LEU A 90 17.79 -0.57 11.86
CA LEU A 90 17.43 0.03 13.15
C LEU A 90 18.19 -0.57 14.32
N ARG A 91 18.53 0.28 15.29
CA ARG A 91 19.13 -0.05 16.58
C ARG A 91 18.26 0.53 17.70
N GLU A 92 18.54 0.18 18.95
CA GLU A 92 17.79 0.63 20.14
C GLU A 92 17.65 2.16 20.22
N GLU A 93 18.73 2.91 19.90
CA GLU A 93 18.70 4.37 19.92
C GLU A 93 17.68 4.98 18.95
N HIS A 94 17.38 4.30 17.85
CA HIS A 94 16.43 4.76 16.83
C HIS A 94 14.97 4.59 17.26
N LEU A 95 14.67 3.74 18.25
CA LEU A 95 13.31 3.48 18.71
C LEU A 95 12.69 4.70 19.42
N SER A 96 13.52 5.63 19.92
CA SER A 96 13.08 6.84 20.59
C SER A 96 12.73 7.99 19.63
N ASP A 97 12.71 7.76 18.31
CA ASP A 97 12.36 8.80 17.34
C ASP A 97 10.96 9.36 17.57
N LYS A 98 10.88 10.67 17.81
CA LYS A 98 9.63 11.34 18.21
C LYS A 98 8.60 11.35 17.09
N LYS A 99 9.02 11.57 15.83
CA LYS A 99 8.13 11.64 14.67
C LYS A 99 7.48 10.29 14.40
N CYS A 100 8.29 9.22 14.35
CA CYS A 100 7.79 7.88 14.11
C CYS A 100 6.84 7.39 15.24
N ASN A 101 7.17 7.69 16.50
CA ASN A 101 6.30 7.37 17.64
C ASN A 101 4.99 8.17 17.62
N ALA A 102 5.02 9.46 17.28
CA ALA A 102 3.81 10.28 17.15
C ALA A 102 2.89 9.76 16.04
N LEU A 103 3.44 9.31 14.90
CA LEU A 103 2.67 8.67 13.84
C LEU A 103 2.02 7.35 14.30
N CYS A 104 2.76 6.49 15.01
CA CYS A 104 2.20 5.27 15.56
C CYS A 104 1.04 5.56 16.52
N ALA A 105 1.21 6.51 17.44
CA ALA A 105 0.17 6.90 18.38
C ALA A 105 -1.08 7.44 17.68
N LEU A 106 -0.91 8.30 16.67
CA LEU A 106 -2.00 8.85 15.86
C LEU A 106 -2.75 7.73 15.11
N PHE A 107 -2.03 6.83 14.43
CA PHE A 107 -2.64 5.77 13.64
C PHE A 107 -3.26 4.65 14.50
N GLU A 108 -2.74 4.42 15.69
CA GLU A 108 -3.33 3.48 16.65
C GLU A 108 -4.67 3.96 17.23
N ASN A 109 -4.74 5.26 17.57
CA ASN A 109 -5.90 5.83 18.23
C ASN A 109 -6.98 6.30 17.25
N GLY A 110 -6.59 6.64 16.02
CA GLY A 110 -7.46 7.28 15.03
C GLY A 110 -7.71 8.75 15.36
N MET A 111 -8.47 9.44 14.51
CA MET A 111 -8.98 10.78 14.80
C MET A 111 -10.09 10.69 15.86
N GLN A 112 -10.13 11.63 16.78
CA GLN A 112 -11.22 11.74 17.75
C GLN A 112 -12.33 12.64 17.16
N ASP A 113 -13.58 12.41 17.56
CA ASP A 113 -14.77 13.14 17.03
C ASP A 113 -14.65 14.67 17.11
N GLN A 114 -13.82 15.19 18.03
CA GLN A 114 -13.55 16.63 18.16
C GLN A 114 -12.64 17.21 17.07
N ASP A 115 -11.85 16.37 16.39
CA ASP A 115 -10.93 16.81 15.35
C ASP A 115 -11.63 17.02 14.00
N PHE A 116 -12.82 16.46 13.80
CA PHE A 116 -13.62 16.64 12.58
C PHE A 116 -14.21 18.04 12.41
N SER A 117 -14.40 18.79 13.51
CA SER A 117 -14.99 20.13 13.48
C SER A 117 -14.07 21.21 12.91
N ILE A 118 -12.76 20.96 12.83
CA ILE A 118 -11.76 21.95 12.33
C ILE A 118 -11.65 21.94 10.80
N GLY A 119 -11.94 20.80 10.16
CA GLY A 119 -11.90 20.64 8.69
C GLY A 119 -13.05 21.35 7.96
N GLU A 120 -14.25 21.38 8.56
CA GLU A 120 -15.44 21.97 7.93
C GLU A 120 -15.41 23.51 7.83
N GLU A 121 -14.62 24.20 8.66
CA GLU A 121 -14.49 25.66 8.58
C GLU A 121 -13.61 26.14 7.42
N LYS A 122 -12.69 25.34 6.88
CA LYS A 122 -11.87 25.68 5.72
C LYS A 122 -12.62 25.49 4.39
N GLU A 123 -13.58 24.58 4.31
CA GLU A 123 -14.37 24.34 3.09
C GLU A 123 -15.50 25.36 2.88
N LYS A 124 -15.87 26.19 3.88
CA LYS A 124 -16.94 27.18 3.78
C LYS A 124 -16.60 28.45 3.00
N SER A 125 -15.35 28.64 2.58
CA SER A 125 -14.95 29.82 1.79
C SER A 125 -15.20 29.70 0.29
N ASP A 126 -15.49 28.50 -0.26
CA ASP A 126 -15.69 28.24 -1.70
C ASP A 126 -17.14 27.93 -2.10
N GLN A 127 -18.13 28.30 -1.29
CA GLN A 127 -19.54 28.05 -1.60
C GLN A 127 -20.09 29.09 -2.60
N ASN A 128 -19.86 28.87 -3.91
CA ASN A 128 -20.72 29.39 -4.96
C ASN A 128 -20.77 28.50 -6.22
N LEU A 129 -20.92 27.19 -6.09
CA LEU A 129 -21.37 26.31 -7.18
C LEU A 129 -22.29 25.21 -6.63
N GLY A 130 -23.54 25.30 -7.07
CA GLY A 130 -24.61 24.30 -7.10
C GLY A 130 -24.61 23.15 -6.08
N ARG A 131 -25.50 23.20 -5.10
CA ARG A 131 -25.89 22.05 -4.24
C ARG A 131 -26.22 20.83 -5.11
N ARG A 132 -25.27 19.92 -5.30
CA ARG A 132 -25.53 18.51 -5.57
C ARG A 132 -25.66 17.80 -4.21
N GLN A 133 -26.80 17.14 -4.03
CA GLN A 133 -27.08 16.35 -2.83
C GLN A 133 -25.97 15.33 -2.60
N GLU A 134 -25.32 15.38 -1.45
CA GLU A 134 -24.40 14.37 -0.95
C GLU A 134 -25.17 13.05 -0.71
N LYS A 135 -25.25 12.23 -1.73
CA LYS A 135 -25.62 10.82 -1.64
C LYS A 135 -24.34 10.01 -1.78
N GLY A 136 -23.80 9.53 -0.68
CA GLY A 136 -22.60 8.67 -0.72
C GLY A 136 -21.86 8.52 0.61
N LEU A 137 -22.27 9.20 1.67
CA LEU A 137 -21.73 8.92 3.01
C LEU A 137 -22.31 7.59 3.51
N LEU A 138 -21.45 6.64 3.79
CA LEU A 138 -21.83 5.45 4.54
C LEU A 138 -22.46 5.90 5.84
N GLU A 139 -23.63 5.36 6.20
CA GLU A 139 -24.29 5.62 7.46
C GLU A 139 -23.25 5.47 8.60
N PRO A 140 -23.15 6.41 9.56
CA PRO A 140 -22.14 6.39 10.63
C PRO A 140 -22.09 5.09 11.43
N GLU A 141 -23.19 4.33 11.49
CA GLU A 141 -23.29 3.05 12.17
C GLU A 141 -22.62 1.87 11.45
N LEU A 142 -22.25 2.02 10.17
CA LEU A 142 -21.61 0.98 9.35
C LEU A 142 -20.10 1.10 9.25
N ILE A 143 -19.49 2.17 9.77
CA ILE A 143 -18.03 2.33 9.77
C ILE A 143 -17.47 1.42 10.88
N LYS A 144 -17.24 0.15 10.55
CA LYS A 144 -16.40 -0.71 11.38
C LYS A 144 -15.07 0.01 11.53
N LYS A 145 -14.69 0.31 12.80
CA LYS A 145 -13.39 0.91 13.10
C LYS A 145 -12.29 0.06 12.45
N GLN A 146 -11.79 0.53 11.31
CA GLN A 146 -10.77 -0.19 10.55
C GLN A 146 -9.47 -0.13 11.34
N GLU A 147 -8.85 -1.27 11.56
CA GLU A 147 -7.54 -1.32 12.19
C GLU A 147 -6.48 -0.82 11.21
N ASN A 148 -5.60 0.06 11.67
CA ASN A 148 -4.43 0.49 10.92
C ASN A 148 -3.24 -0.45 11.17
N GLY A 149 -2.21 -0.36 10.33
CA GLY A 149 -1.09 -1.28 10.43
C GLY A 149 0.27 -0.65 10.14
N VAL A 150 1.31 -1.45 10.34
CA VAL A 150 2.69 -1.07 10.06
C VAL A 150 3.37 -2.16 9.26
N ILE A 151 4.00 -1.79 8.15
CA ILE A 151 4.85 -2.67 7.34
C ILE A 151 6.26 -2.59 7.91
N VAL A 152 6.80 -3.68 8.43
CA VAL A 152 8.06 -3.72 9.17
C VAL A 152 9.08 -4.70 8.58
N HIS A 153 10.36 -4.39 8.76
CA HIS A 153 11.48 -5.27 8.43
C HIS A 153 12.17 -5.79 9.69
N SER A 154 12.52 -4.89 10.60
CA SER A 154 13.33 -5.17 11.79
C SER A 154 12.53 -5.88 12.87
N ASP A 155 13.03 -7.02 13.37
CA ASP A 155 12.42 -7.72 14.50
C ASP A 155 12.51 -6.91 15.80
N LEU A 156 13.54 -6.07 15.96
CA LEU A 156 13.63 -5.11 17.04
C LEU A 156 12.42 -4.15 17.05
N LEU A 157 12.04 -3.63 15.86
CA LEU A 157 10.88 -2.77 15.72
C LEU A 157 9.57 -3.55 15.90
N VAL A 158 9.49 -4.81 15.48
CA VAL A 158 8.33 -5.69 15.72
C VAL A 158 8.03 -5.77 17.22
N GLU A 159 9.04 -6.12 18.03
CA GLU A 159 8.85 -6.24 19.49
C GLU A 159 8.51 -4.90 20.15
N TYR A 160 9.11 -3.81 19.67
CA TYR A 160 8.81 -2.47 20.15
C TYR A 160 7.35 -2.08 19.88
N LEU A 161 6.86 -2.28 18.64
CA LEU A 161 5.49 -1.93 18.24
C LEU A 161 4.46 -2.77 18.97
N LYS A 162 4.67 -4.07 19.12
CA LYS A 162 3.78 -4.97 19.88
C LYS A 162 3.59 -4.51 21.33
N ARG A 163 4.64 -3.97 21.95
CA ARG A 163 4.61 -3.50 23.34
C ARG A 163 3.94 -2.15 23.48
N ASN A 164 4.25 -1.21 22.58
CA ASN A 164 3.87 0.19 22.75
C ASN A 164 2.63 0.60 21.94
N TYR A 165 2.33 -0.13 20.84
CA TYR A 165 1.22 0.15 19.91
C TYR A 165 0.47 -1.14 19.53
N PRO A 166 -0.12 -1.86 20.50
CA PRO A 166 -0.67 -3.21 20.30
C PRO A 166 -1.90 -3.27 19.38
N LYS A 167 -2.58 -2.14 19.13
CA LYS A 167 -3.73 -2.09 18.21
C LYS A 167 -3.33 -2.00 16.73
N LEU A 168 -2.06 -1.67 16.45
CA LEU A 168 -1.54 -1.65 15.09
C LEU A 168 -1.18 -3.09 14.67
N TYR A 169 -1.82 -3.60 13.62
CA TYR A 169 -1.38 -4.88 13.08
C TYR A 169 -0.09 -4.73 12.27
N LEU A 170 0.69 -5.81 12.20
CA LEU A 170 1.99 -5.80 11.53
C LEU A 170 1.93 -6.57 10.20
N VAL A 171 2.71 -6.08 9.24
CA VAL A 171 2.90 -6.69 7.92
C VAL A 171 4.40 -6.90 7.71
N SER A 172 4.80 -8.14 7.39
CA SER A 172 6.19 -8.43 7.05
C SER A 172 6.54 -7.86 5.68
N SER A 173 7.62 -7.08 5.64
CA SER A 173 8.01 -6.32 4.44
C SER A 173 8.71 -7.18 3.40
N THR A 174 8.43 -6.95 2.11
CA THR A 174 9.21 -7.50 0.98
C THR A 174 10.69 -7.12 1.01
N THR A 175 11.06 -6.08 1.78
CA THR A 175 12.48 -5.68 1.94
C THR A 175 13.32 -6.74 2.65
N LYS A 176 12.71 -7.73 3.31
CA LYS A 176 13.40 -8.92 3.85
C LYS A 176 14.00 -9.78 2.75
N VAL A 177 13.50 -9.65 1.51
CA VAL A 177 14.01 -10.38 0.33
C VAL A 177 14.03 -11.90 0.55
N LEU A 178 12.88 -12.44 0.98
CA LEU A 178 12.69 -13.87 1.22
C LEU A 178 12.53 -14.58 -0.13
N THR A 179 13.62 -14.99 -0.74
CA THR A 179 13.65 -15.65 -2.06
C THR A 179 13.52 -17.16 -1.98
N ASP A 180 13.75 -17.73 -0.81
CA ASP A 180 13.52 -19.14 -0.52
C ASP A 180 12.09 -19.36 -0.03
N PHE A 181 11.44 -20.41 -0.54
CA PHE A 181 10.04 -20.66 -0.22
C PHE A 181 9.84 -21.18 1.21
N ASP A 182 10.80 -21.92 1.75
CA ASP A 182 10.69 -22.46 3.11
C ASP A 182 10.88 -21.32 4.12
N ALA A 183 11.79 -20.37 3.85
CA ALA A 183 11.91 -19.13 4.62
C ALA A 183 10.61 -18.27 4.54
N LEU A 184 9.93 -18.25 3.38
CA LEU A 184 8.62 -17.61 3.29
C LEU A 184 7.59 -18.30 4.18
N ILE A 185 7.54 -19.63 4.20
CA ILE A 185 6.60 -20.39 5.05
C ILE A 185 6.89 -20.14 6.54
N GLU A 186 8.15 -20.10 6.95
CA GLU A 186 8.53 -19.74 8.32
C GLU A 186 8.00 -18.35 8.70
N GLU A 187 8.18 -17.37 7.83
CA GLU A 187 7.71 -16.00 8.08
C GLU A 187 6.16 -15.92 8.12
N VAL A 188 5.46 -16.63 7.23
CA VAL A 188 3.99 -16.68 7.20
C VAL A 188 3.42 -17.34 8.47
N ASN A 189 4.13 -18.34 9.02
CA ASN A 189 3.71 -19.01 10.26
C ASN A 189 3.90 -18.16 11.52
N ARG A 190 4.66 -17.06 11.45
CA ARG A 190 4.81 -16.14 12.59
C ARG A 190 3.45 -15.54 12.96
N LYS A 191 3.15 -15.53 14.25
CA LYS A 191 1.92 -14.94 14.80
C LYS A 191 1.95 -13.41 14.84
N ASP A 192 3.13 -12.81 14.69
CA ASP A 192 3.32 -11.37 14.72
C ASP A 192 2.64 -10.68 13.55
N PHE A 193 2.54 -11.36 12.40
CA PHE A 193 2.12 -10.73 11.16
C PHE A 193 0.70 -11.12 10.75
N ARG A 194 -0.10 -10.10 10.42
CA ARG A 194 -1.37 -10.27 9.73
C ARG A 194 -1.16 -10.63 8.25
N TYR A 195 -0.18 -9.97 7.61
CA TYR A 195 0.20 -10.22 6.23
C TYR A 195 1.72 -10.34 6.08
N VAL A 196 2.13 -11.07 5.06
CA VAL A 196 3.53 -11.26 4.67
C VAL A 196 3.65 -10.98 3.18
N VAL A 197 4.53 -10.04 2.80
CA VAL A 197 4.80 -9.71 1.41
C VAL A 197 6.01 -10.51 0.94
N PRO A 198 5.85 -11.58 0.15
CA PRO A 198 6.96 -12.37 -0.36
C PRO A 198 7.84 -11.56 -1.30
N ASP A 199 9.02 -12.07 -1.58
CA ASP A 199 9.79 -11.56 -2.72
C ASP A 199 9.06 -11.90 -4.03
N PHE A 200 8.98 -10.94 -4.96
CA PHE A 200 8.24 -11.05 -6.22
C PHE A 200 8.66 -12.26 -7.08
N ARG A 201 9.88 -12.78 -6.90
CA ARG A 201 10.36 -13.97 -7.59
C ARG A 201 9.60 -15.24 -7.23
N LEU A 202 8.92 -15.24 -6.09
CA LEU A 202 8.07 -16.35 -5.66
C LEU A 202 6.63 -16.27 -6.18
N ASN A 203 6.26 -15.17 -6.86
CA ASN A 203 4.89 -14.97 -7.34
C ASN A 203 4.36 -16.14 -8.18
N LYS A 204 5.19 -16.77 -9.00
CA LYS A 204 4.79 -17.85 -9.91
C LYS A 204 5.15 -19.25 -9.43
N ALA A 205 5.51 -19.45 -8.18
CA ALA A 205 5.82 -20.75 -7.59
C ALA A 205 4.53 -21.57 -7.33
N PHE A 206 3.69 -21.74 -8.34
CA PHE A 206 2.32 -22.26 -8.21
C PHE A 206 2.25 -23.62 -7.55
N ASP A 207 3.17 -24.55 -7.83
CA ASP A 207 3.19 -25.89 -7.22
C ASP A 207 3.37 -25.79 -5.69
N ARG A 208 4.26 -24.91 -5.25
CA ARG A 208 4.52 -24.66 -3.82
C ARG A 208 3.36 -23.89 -3.19
N LEU A 209 2.87 -22.82 -3.86
CA LEU A 209 1.74 -22.00 -3.40
C LEU A 209 0.45 -22.84 -3.23
N ALA A 210 0.19 -23.79 -4.12
CA ALA A 210 -0.96 -24.68 -4.02
C ALA A 210 -0.93 -25.55 -2.77
N GLY A 211 0.24 -25.89 -2.25
CA GLY A 211 0.46 -26.67 -1.04
C GLY A 211 0.23 -25.92 0.28
N MET A 212 0.10 -24.60 0.26
CA MET A 212 -0.14 -23.80 1.46
C MET A 212 -1.51 -24.05 2.06
N THR A 213 -1.63 -23.94 3.40
CA THR A 213 -2.91 -23.98 4.09
C THR A 213 -3.76 -22.74 3.79
N GLU A 214 -5.07 -22.78 4.03
CA GLU A 214 -5.94 -21.61 3.84
C GLU A 214 -5.52 -20.43 4.73
N GLU A 215 -5.13 -20.71 5.99
CA GLU A 215 -4.61 -19.68 6.91
C GLU A 215 -3.33 -19.03 6.39
N GLN A 216 -2.42 -19.81 5.83
CA GLN A 216 -1.19 -19.28 5.22
C GLN A 216 -1.50 -18.42 4.00
N LYS A 217 -2.42 -18.86 3.14
CA LYS A 217 -2.82 -18.11 1.95
C LYS A 217 -3.48 -16.78 2.27
N ASP A 218 -4.28 -16.72 3.33
CA ASP A 218 -4.91 -15.49 3.80
C ASP A 218 -3.91 -14.42 4.23
N LYS A 219 -2.71 -14.83 4.65
CA LYS A 219 -1.62 -13.92 5.04
C LYS A 219 -0.75 -13.45 3.88
N VAL A 220 -0.71 -14.15 2.75
CA VAL A 220 0.21 -13.78 1.65
C VAL A 220 -0.34 -12.59 0.87
N GLU A 221 0.47 -11.53 0.75
CA GLU A 221 0.19 -10.31 0.00
C GLU A 221 1.17 -10.16 -1.16
N PHE A 222 0.75 -10.52 -2.38
CA PHE A 222 1.61 -10.55 -3.56
C PHE A 222 1.90 -9.15 -4.12
N LEU A 223 3.17 -8.84 -4.37
CA LEU A 223 3.58 -7.65 -5.10
C LEU A 223 3.38 -7.88 -6.60
N VAL A 224 2.34 -7.25 -7.20
CA VAL A 224 1.83 -7.65 -8.52
C VAL A 224 2.55 -7.03 -9.70
N ASN A 225 3.19 -5.86 -9.53
CA ASN A 225 3.72 -5.03 -10.63
C ASN A 225 5.19 -4.62 -10.42
N GLU A 226 6.00 -5.45 -9.77
CA GLU A 226 7.43 -5.18 -9.60
C GLU A 226 8.16 -5.14 -10.95
N CYS A 227 9.00 -4.14 -11.16
CA CYS A 227 9.82 -4.01 -12.36
C CYS A 227 11.31 -4.29 -12.14
N CYS A 228 11.71 -4.65 -10.93
CA CYS A 228 13.08 -5.03 -10.63
C CYS A 228 13.48 -6.28 -11.44
N TYR A 229 14.73 -6.32 -11.89
CA TYR A 229 15.23 -7.45 -12.67
C TYR A 229 15.09 -8.77 -11.91
N ILE A 230 14.50 -9.80 -12.54
CA ILE A 230 14.19 -11.08 -11.90
C ILE A 230 15.45 -11.79 -11.38
N GLY A 231 16.58 -11.66 -12.08
CA GLY A 231 17.88 -12.24 -11.72
C GLY A 231 18.72 -11.35 -10.77
N CYS A 232 18.15 -10.30 -10.18
CA CYS A 232 18.90 -9.38 -9.32
C CYS A 232 19.35 -10.06 -8.03
N THR A 233 20.66 -10.06 -7.76
CA THR A 233 21.25 -10.56 -6.51
C THR A 233 21.47 -9.45 -5.46
N ASP A 234 21.35 -8.19 -5.85
CA ASP A 234 21.69 -7.03 -5.03
C ASP A 234 20.47 -6.30 -4.40
N ARG A 235 19.25 -6.86 -4.56
CA ARG A 235 18.02 -6.25 -4.07
C ARG A 235 18.09 -5.88 -2.58
N LYS A 236 18.68 -6.76 -1.76
CA LYS A 236 18.86 -6.50 -0.33
C LYS A 236 19.74 -5.28 -0.09
N LYS A 237 20.85 -5.16 -0.82
CA LYS A 237 21.75 -4.00 -0.74
C LYS A 237 21.07 -2.70 -1.18
N CYS A 238 20.16 -2.75 -2.17
CA CYS A 238 19.35 -1.58 -2.54
C CYS A 238 18.51 -1.09 -1.37
N TYR A 239 17.85 -2.00 -0.65
CA TYR A 239 17.03 -1.63 0.53
C TYR A 239 17.89 -1.17 1.71
N GLU A 240 19.05 -1.77 1.94
CA GLU A 240 20.01 -1.29 2.94
C GLU A 240 20.51 0.11 2.61
N ALA A 241 20.77 0.43 1.34
CA ALA A 241 21.16 1.77 0.93
C ALA A 241 20.08 2.82 1.22
N VAL A 242 18.79 2.50 1.01
CA VAL A 242 17.68 3.38 1.39
C VAL A 242 17.60 3.51 2.91
N SER A 243 17.75 2.41 3.64
CA SER A 243 17.76 2.41 5.11
C SER A 243 18.86 3.32 5.67
N ARG A 244 20.08 3.26 5.12
CA ARG A 244 21.20 4.16 5.48
C ARG A 244 20.88 5.63 5.23
N LYS A 245 20.27 5.95 4.06
CA LYS A 245 19.86 7.33 3.75
C LYS A 245 18.87 7.86 4.78
N ASN A 246 17.91 7.05 5.20
CA ASN A 246 16.92 7.44 6.21
C ASN A 246 17.53 7.61 7.61
N LEU A 247 18.68 6.97 7.87
CA LEU A 247 19.48 7.19 9.09
C LEU A 247 20.46 8.37 8.96
N GLY A 248 20.41 9.15 7.86
CA GLY A 248 21.32 10.27 7.61
C GLY A 248 22.71 9.86 7.13
N GLU A 249 22.92 8.57 6.83
CA GLU A 249 24.21 8.06 6.35
C GLU A 249 24.36 8.28 4.83
N ARG A 250 25.60 8.49 4.39
CA ARG A 250 25.93 8.51 2.96
C ARG A 250 26.00 7.09 2.42
N THR A 251 25.52 6.88 1.20
CA THR A 251 25.64 5.60 0.48
C THR A 251 26.04 5.86 -0.97
N GLN A 252 26.91 5.00 -1.50
CA GLN A 252 27.36 5.02 -2.90
C GLN A 252 26.74 3.86 -3.71
N HIS A 253 25.74 3.16 -3.15
CA HIS A 253 25.12 2.04 -3.85
C HIS A 253 24.43 2.51 -5.13
N ILE A 254 24.79 1.88 -6.25
CA ILE A 254 24.20 2.08 -7.57
C ILE A 254 23.63 0.72 -8.02
N CYS A 255 22.42 0.73 -8.55
CA CYS A 255 21.81 -0.46 -9.10
C CYS A 255 22.52 -0.88 -10.41
N ASN A 256 23.06 -2.09 -10.44
CA ASN A 256 23.76 -2.68 -11.59
C ASN A 256 22.84 -3.58 -12.45
N ALA A 257 21.54 -3.61 -12.18
CA ALA A 257 20.61 -4.40 -12.97
C ALA A 257 20.54 -3.91 -14.43
N PRO A 258 20.30 -4.80 -15.40
CA PRO A 258 20.02 -4.40 -16.77
C PRO A 258 18.93 -3.33 -16.81
N GLU A 259 19.13 -2.30 -17.63
CA GLU A 259 18.17 -1.18 -17.80
C GLU A 259 17.83 -0.39 -16.51
N ALA A 260 18.69 -0.44 -15.49
CA ALA A 260 18.46 0.31 -14.25
C ALA A 260 18.26 1.83 -14.50
N GLY A 261 18.96 2.39 -15.50
CA GLY A 261 18.87 3.80 -15.88
C GLY A 261 17.56 4.19 -16.59
N SER A 262 16.75 3.23 -17.09
CA SER A 262 15.50 3.51 -17.81
C SER A 262 14.32 3.83 -16.87
N GLY A 263 14.53 3.76 -15.54
CA GLY A 263 13.49 4.00 -14.56
C GLY A 263 12.40 2.93 -14.51
N TYR A 264 11.30 3.28 -13.88
CA TYR A 264 10.10 2.46 -13.82
C TYR A 264 9.13 2.85 -14.96
N LEU A 265 8.71 1.86 -15.74
CA LEU A 265 7.72 2.03 -16.81
C LEU A 265 6.61 0.98 -16.64
N PHE A 266 5.36 1.36 -16.91
CA PHE A 266 4.23 0.44 -16.89
C PHE A 266 4.46 -0.79 -17.77
N SER A 267 4.90 -0.56 -19.02
CA SER A 267 5.23 -1.62 -19.98
C SER A 267 6.37 -2.53 -19.54
N LYS A 268 7.32 -1.99 -18.75
CA LYS A 268 8.43 -2.76 -18.19
C LYS A 268 7.94 -3.68 -17.08
N ALA A 269 7.06 -3.20 -16.21
CA ALA A 269 6.43 -4.02 -15.18
C ALA A 269 5.64 -5.18 -15.81
N MET A 270 4.82 -4.91 -16.82
CA MET A 270 4.04 -5.94 -17.52
C MET A 270 4.88 -7.02 -18.21
N LYS A 271 6.10 -6.69 -18.64
CA LYS A 271 7.04 -7.65 -19.26
C LYS A 271 7.83 -8.46 -18.22
N ASN A 272 7.77 -8.10 -16.94
CA ASN A 272 8.46 -8.83 -15.89
C ASN A 272 7.85 -10.24 -15.75
N PRO A 273 8.66 -11.33 -15.76
CA PRO A 273 8.13 -12.69 -15.59
C PRO A 273 7.32 -12.90 -14.32
N SER A 274 7.54 -12.08 -13.29
CA SER A 274 6.81 -12.12 -12.02
C SER A 274 5.51 -11.32 -12.00
N PHE A 275 5.24 -10.53 -13.04
CA PHE A 275 4.03 -9.71 -13.13
C PHE A 275 2.77 -10.57 -12.99
N ILE A 276 1.84 -10.13 -12.13
CA ILE A 276 0.56 -10.79 -11.94
C ILE A 276 -0.51 -9.92 -12.59
N GLY A 277 -1.03 -10.34 -13.73
CA GLY A 277 -2.08 -9.64 -14.45
C GLY A 277 -3.49 -9.97 -13.91
N ILE A 278 -4.47 -9.19 -14.33
CA ILE A 278 -5.88 -9.30 -13.90
C ILE A 278 -6.42 -10.71 -14.13
N GLU A 279 -6.17 -11.27 -15.33
CA GLU A 279 -6.66 -12.61 -15.68
C GLU A 279 -6.03 -13.70 -14.80
N GLU A 280 -4.78 -13.53 -14.38
CA GLU A 280 -4.17 -14.47 -13.44
C GLU A 280 -4.75 -14.34 -12.03
N ILE A 281 -5.00 -13.11 -11.57
CA ILE A 281 -5.67 -12.88 -10.29
C ILE A 281 -7.00 -13.62 -10.29
N LYS A 282 -7.86 -13.35 -11.27
CA LYS A 282 -9.20 -13.88 -11.37
C LYS A 282 -9.24 -15.41 -11.56
N ASN A 283 -8.37 -15.93 -12.44
CA ASN A 283 -8.46 -17.31 -12.92
C ASN A 283 -7.49 -18.27 -12.21
N LYS A 284 -6.50 -17.76 -11.47
CA LYS A 284 -5.53 -18.61 -10.76
C LYS A 284 -5.49 -18.31 -9.27
N TYR A 285 -5.16 -17.07 -8.86
CA TYR A 285 -4.90 -16.75 -7.45
C TYR A 285 -6.16 -16.84 -6.60
N LEU A 286 -7.27 -16.21 -7.01
CA LEU A 286 -8.56 -16.31 -6.29
C LEU A 286 -9.06 -17.75 -6.17
N PRO A 287 -9.09 -18.56 -7.26
CA PRO A 287 -9.45 -19.96 -7.16
C PRO A 287 -8.51 -20.82 -6.30
N MET A 288 -7.23 -20.41 -6.17
CA MET A 288 -6.28 -21.08 -5.27
C MET A 288 -6.46 -20.67 -3.80
N GLY A 289 -7.28 -19.66 -3.49
CA GLY A 289 -7.54 -19.17 -2.14
C GLY A 289 -6.74 -17.95 -1.73
N PHE A 290 -6.00 -17.29 -2.62
CA PHE A 290 -5.28 -16.03 -2.35
C PHE A 290 -6.16 -14.83 -2.67
N SER A 291 -6.11 -13.77 -1.84
CA SER A 291 -6.96 -12.60 -2.01
C SER A 291 -6.24 -11.25 -1.83
N ASN A 292 -4.97 -11.21 -1.42
CA ASN A 292 -4.29 -9.95 -1.13
C ASN A 292 -3.22 -9.63 -2.18
N PHE A 293 -3.33 -8.44 -2.79
CA PHE A 293 -2.50 -8.00 -3.91
C PHE A 293 -1.99 -6.59 -3.67
N LYS A 294 -0.68 -6.42 -3.69
CA LYS A 294 -0.01 -5.15 -3.43
C LYS A 294 0.44 -4.50 -4.71
N ILE A 295 -0.03 -3.28 -4.96
CA ILE A 295 0.44 -2.46 -6.07
C ILE A 295 1.65 -1.65 -5.59
N GLU A 296 2.78 -1.75 -6.28
CA GLU A 296 3.93 -0.88 -6.07
C GLU A 296 3.74 0.43 -6.80
N GLY A 297 4.20 1.54 -6.22
CA GLY A 297 4.03 2.83 -6.86
C GLY A 297 4.67 4.01 -6.13
N ARG A 298 5.24 3.80 -4.93
CA ARG A 298 5.91 4.90 -4.23
C ARG A 298 7.06 5.47 -5.06
N SER A 299 7.21 6.79 -5.08
CA SER A 299 8.22 7.54 -5.85
C SER A 299 8.06 7.43 -7.38
N LEU A 300 6.91 6.95 -7.89
CA LEU A 300 6.67 6.79 -9.33
C LEU A 300 5.86 7.94 -9.94
N GLY A 301 5.23 8.77 -9.09
CA GLY A 301 4.31 9.83 -9.50
C GLY A 301 2.86 9.35 -9.62
N SER A 302 1.93 10.25 -9.35
CA SER A 302 0.49 9.97 -9.29
C SER A 302 -0.08 9.47 -10.63
N ALA A 303 0.43 9.99 -11.76
CA ALA A 303 0.00 9.58 -13.09
C ALA A 303 0.24 8.09 -13.36
N LEU A 304 1.45 7.58 -13.03
CA LEU A 304 1.75 6.17 -13.22
C LEU A 304 0.98 5.27 -12.26
N VAL A 305 0.79 5.73 -11.02
CA VAL A 305 -0.04 5.01 -10.04
C VAL A 305 -1.48 4.92 -10.53
N LEU A 306 -2.04 6.02 -11.06
CA LEU A 306 -3.38 6.01 -11.64
C LEU A 306 -3.51 4.96 -12.77
N GLU A 307 -2.52 4.84 -13.66
CA GLU A 307 -2.58 3.82 -14.72
C GLU A 307 -2.63 2.39 -14.15
N PHE A 308 -1.95 2.10 -13.02
CA PHE A 308 -2.10 0.81 -12.35
C PHE A 308 -3.47 0.64 -11.69
N LEU A 309 -4.04 1.69 -11.08
CA LEU A 309 -5.40 1.63 -10.52
C LEU A 309 -6.43 1.38 -11.63
N LEU A 310 -6.29 2.05 -12.76
CA LEU A 310 -7.14 1.82 -13.94
C LEU A 310 -7.00 0.39 -14.44
N TYR A 311 -5.77 -0.11 -14.57
CA TYR A 311 -5.54 -1.46 -15.05
C TYR A 311 -6.14 -2.52 -14.12
N TYR A 312 -5.86 -2.45 -12.80
CA TYR A 312 -6.25 -3.52 -11.88
C TYR A 312 -7.71 -3.45 -11.39
N MET A 313 -8.29 -2.27 -11.31
CA MET A 313 -9.55 -2.07 -10.61
C MET A 313 -10.70 -1.61 -11.51
N THR A 314 -10.40 -0.90 -12.61
CA THR A 314 -11.42 -0.27 -13.46
C THR A 314 -11.76 -1.14 -14.66
N LYS A 315 -13.05 -1.32 -14.94
CA LYS A 315 -13.53 -2.01 -16.14
C LYS A 315 -13.05 -1.28 -17.41
N PRO A 316 -12.64 -1.98 -18.47
CA PRO A 316 -12.03 -1.37 -19.66
C PRO A 316 -12.86 -0.24 -20.28
N GLU A 317 -14.17 -0.38 -20.33
CA GLU A 317 -15.11 0.58 -20.90
C GLU A 317 -15.18 1.90 -20.11
N TYR A 318 -14.78 1.92 -18.83
CA TYR A 318 -14.80 3.11 -17.98
C TYR A 318 -13.40 3.70 -17.71
N GLN A 319 -12.31 3.10 -18.20
CA GLN A 319 -10.95 3.58 -17.92
C GLN A 319 -10.72 5.00 -18.42
N LEU A 320 -11.24 5.34 -19.62
CA LEU A 320 -11.14 6.70 -20.15
C LEU A 320 -11.91 7.68 -19.27
N ARG A 321 -13.13 7.33 -18.88
CA ARG A 321 -13.99 8.14 -18.04
C ARG A 321 -13.35 8.44 -16.67
N VAL A 322 -12.88 7.42 -15.98
CA VAL A 322 -12.21 7.58 -14.67
C VAL A 322 -10.97 8.45 -14.80
N ARG A 323 -10.18 8.26 -15.88
CA ARG A 323 -8.99 9.09 -16.14
C ARG A 323 -9.37 10.56 -16.36
N GLU A 324 -10.40 10.83 -17.15
CA GLU A 324 -10.88 12.18 -17.43
C GLU A 324 -11.35 12.86 -16.13
N GLU A 325 -12.16 12.21 -15.32
CA GLU A 325 -12.69 12.79 -14.07
C GLU A 325 -11.58 13.11 -13.06
N ILE A 326 -10.51 12.28 -12.98
CA ILE A 326 -9.39 12.56 -12.10
C ILE A 326 -8.50 13.69 -12.62
N TYR A 327 -8.22 13.74 -13.94
CA TYR A 327 -7.33 14.75 -14.52
C TYR A 327 -8.01 16.07 -14.80
N LEU A 328 -9.27 16.08 -15.23
CA LEU A 328 -9.99 17.33 -15.53
C LEU A 328 -10.13 18.21 -14.29
N ASP A 329 -10.43 17.62 -13.15
CA ASP A 329 -10.46 18.36 -11.89
C ASP A 329 -9.10 18.98 -11.55
N ASN A 330 -7.97 18.31 -11.87
CA ASN A 330 -6.65 18.89 -11.67
C ASN A 330 -6.30 20.00 -12.67
N MET A 331 -6.92 19.98 -13.85
CA MET A 331 -6.70 21.03 -14.85
C MET A 331 -7.57 22.27 -14.61
N LEU A 332 -8.75 22.10 -14.01
CA LEU A 332 -9.63 23.23 -13.65
C LEU A 332 -9.05 24.07 -12.50
N ASP A 333 -8.26 23.46 -11.61
CA ASP A 333 -7.54 24.16 -10.54
C ASP A 333 -6.30 24.96 -11.05
N LEU A 334 -5.95 24.85 -12.35
CA LEU A 334 -4.84 25.58 -12.97
C LEU A 334 -5.27 26.85 -13.71
N PHE A 335 -6.56 27.16 -13.77
CA PHE A 335 -7.16 28.35 -14.38
C PHE A 335 -8.02 29.08 -13.36
#